data_619b724abd44b4958e76f5d5a4312fc5
#
_entry.id   619b724abd44b4958e76f5d5a4312fc5
#
_cell.length_a   1.000
_cell.length_b   1.000
_cell.length_c   1.000
_cell.angle_alpha   90.00
_cell.angle_beta   90.00
_cell.angle_gamma   90.00
#
_symmetry.space_group_name_H-M   'P 1'
#
loop_
_entity.id
_entity.type
_entity.pdbx_description
1 polymer ?
#
loop_
_entity_poly.entity_id
_entity_poly.type
_entity_poly.pdbx_seq_one_letter_code
_entity_poly.pdbx_strand_id
1 'polypeptide(L)'
;RRFGSPPFGRLVKLTVGLQDAGAAESEAESMARRLRDRAAERGARVTIVGPAPAYIARRADRWRWNVVLRGDDPVALLDGGLDAPWSVDVDPESLL
;
A
#
# COMPACT_ATOMS: atom_id res chain seq x y z
N ARG A 1 15.13 -19.02 2.01
CA ARG A 1 14.90 -19.31 1.65
C ARG A 1 14.70 -19.70 1.40
N ARG A 2 14.80 -19.74 1.11
CA ARG A 2 14.63 -20.27 0.57
C ARG A 2 14.14 -20.72 0.09
N PHE A 3 14.24 -21.02 -0.03
CA PHE A 3 13.70 -21.42 -0.59
C PHE A 3 12.87 -21.22 -0.89
N GLY A 4 12.75 -21.24 -0.71
CA GLY A 4 11.59 -21.08 -1.17
C GLY A 4 10.99 -19.86 -1.29
N SER A 5 11.59 -19.05 -1.10
CA SER A 5 11.00 -17.93 -1.19
C SER A 5 10.30 -17.79 -2.38
N PRO A 6 9.30 -17.28 -2.37
CA PRO A 6 8.63 -17.05 -3.48
C PRO A 6 9.26 -16.06 -4.15
N PRO A 7 9.60 -16.44 -5.06
CA PRO A 7 10.23 -15.62 -5.81
C PRO A 7 9.47 -14.52 -6.30
N PHE A 8 8.39 -14.41 -5.96
CA PHE A 8 7.70 -13.52 -6.58
C PHE A 8 7.49 -12.38 -5.85
N GLY A 9 8.10 -12.26 -5.00
CA GLY A 9 7.53 -11.41 -4.49
C GLY A 9 8.09 -10.32 -3.80
N ARG A 10 7.83 -9.14 -4.08
CA ARG A 10 8.10 -7.99 -3.30
C ARG A 10 6.85 -7.49 -2.68
N LEU A 11 6.99 -6.89 -1.50
CA LEU A 11 5.88 -6.26 -0.82
C LEU A 11 6.16 -4.78 -0.65
N VAL A 12 5.14 -3.98 -0.85
CA VAL A 12 5.21 -2.55 -0.57
C VAL A 12 4.01 -2.19 0.28
N LYS A 13 4.24 -1.55 1.40
CA LYS A 13 3.15 -1.09 2.26
C LYS A 13 3.05 0.41 2.14
N LEU A 14 1.88 0.89 1.77
CA LEU A 14 1.59 2.31 1.70
C LEU A 14 0.73 2.67 2.90
N THR A 15 1.09 3.74 3.57
CA THR A 15 0.32 4.19 4.74
C THR A 15 -0.07 5.64 4.56
N VAL A 16 -1.34 5.93 4.82
CA VAL A 16 -1.83 7.31 4.83
C VAL A 16 -2.28 7.61 6.24
N GLY A 17 -1.99 8.81 6.73
CA GLY A 17 -2.46 9.26 8.03
C GLY A 17 -3.11 10.62 7.92
N LEU A 18 -4.36 10.73 8.35
CA LEU A 18 -5.10 11.98 8.30
C LEU A 18 -5.84 12.17 9.62
N GLN A 19 -6.15 13.41 9.92
CA GLN A 19 -6.83 13.73 11.18
C GLN A 19 -8.26 13.24 11.20
N ASP A 20 -8.91 13.20 10.06
CA ASP A 20 -10.29 12.74 9.97
C ASP A 20 -10.33 11.27 9.56
N ALA A 21 -11.00 10.44 10.35
CA ALA A 21 -11.07 9.01 10.08
C ALA A 21 -11.73 8.72 8.74
N GLY A 22 -12.80 9.40 8.42
CA GLY A 22 -13.49 9.20 7.15
C GLY A 22 -12.63 9.60 5.96
N ALA A 23 -11.89 10.70 6.10
CA ALA A 23 -11.01 11.14 5.04
C ALA A 23 -9.86 10.17 4.84
N ALA A 24 -9.32 9.61 5.92
CA ALA A 24 -8.25 8.63 5.83
C ALA A 24 -8.71 7.38 5.09
N GLU A 25 -9.88 6.88 5.45
CA GLU A 25 -10.44 5.70 4.80
C GLU A 25 -10.72 5.97 3.32
N SER A 26 -11.33 7.11 3.02
CA SER A 26 -11.67 7.48 1.66
C SER A 26 -10.42 7.63 0.79
N GLU A 27 -9.38 8.22 1.35
CA GLU A 27 -8.13 8.38 0.64
C GLU A 27 -7.49 7.01 0.36
N ALA A 28 -7.54 6.11 1.34
CA ALA A 28 -6.99 4.77 1.17
C ALA A 28 -7.76 3.99 0.09
N GLU A 29 -9.08 4.10 0.08
CA GLU A 29 -9.90 3.43 -0.93
C GLU A 29 -9.61 3.98 -2.32
N SER A 30 -9.46 5.29 -2.43
CA SER A 30 -9.16 5.93 -3.69
C SER A 30 -7.80 5.48 -4.22
N MET A 31 -6.81 5.40 -3.33
CA MET A 31 -5.48 4.95 -3.72
C MET A 31 -5.51 3.49 -4.20
N ALA A 32 -6.20 2.62 -3.48
CA ALA A 32 -6.29 1.21 -3.86
C ALA A 32 -6.95 1.08 -5.23
N ARG A 33 -8.00 1.84 -5.47
CA ARG A 33 -8.71 1.80 -6.76
C ARG A 33 -7.81 2.27 -7.89
N ARG A 34 -7.09 3.36 -7.69
CA ARG A 34 -6.20 3.89 -8.71
C ARG A 34 -5.09 2.90 -9.05
N LEU A 35 -4.56 2.24 -8.03
CA LEU A 35 -3.50 1.27 -8.25
C LEU A 35 -4.01 0.02 -8.96
N ARG A 36 -5.21 -0.44 -8.62
CA ARG A 36 -5.81 -1.58 -9.32
C ARG A 36 -6.03 -1.26 -10.80
N ASP A 37 -6.54 -0.06 -11.08
CA ASP A 37 -6.77 0.36 -12.46
C ASP A 37 -5.45 0.46 -13.22
N ARG A 38 -4.43 1.01 -12.58
CA ARG A 38 -3.12 1.15 -13.19
C ARG A 38 -2.49 -0.22 -13.47
N ALA A 39 -2.62 -1.14 -12.52
CA ALA A 39 -2.09 -2.48 -12.71
C ALA A 39 -2.79 -3.18 -13.88
N ALA A 40 -4.10 -3.00 -13.98
CA ALA A 40 -4.86 -3.59 -15.08
C ALA A 40 -4.46 -2.99 -16.42
N GLU A 41 -4.28 -1.68 -16.47
CA GLU A 41 -3.90 -1.03 -17.71
C GLU A 41 -2.53 -1.45 -18.20
N ARG A 42 -1.62 -1.71 -17.29
CA ARG A 42 -0.26 -2.07 -17.64
C ARG A 42 -0.06 -3.57 -17.74
N GLY A 43 -1.06 -4.35 -17.39
CA GLY A 43 -0.90 -5.80 -17.32
C GLY A 43 0.12 -6.19 -16.26
N ALA A 44 0.22 -5.42 -15.18
CA ALA A 44 1.22 -5.66 -14.16
C ALA A 44 0.81 -6.83 -13.28
N ARG A 45 1.81 -7.62 -12.88
CA ARG A 45 1.53 -8.77 -12.01
C ARG A 45 1.67 -8.33 -10.57
N VAL A 46 0.79 -7.44 -10.16
CA VAL A 46 0.78 -6.87 -8.82
C VAL A 46 -0.63 -6.97 -8.27
N THR A 47 -0.75 -7.50 -7.06
CA THR A 47 -2.02 -7.58 -6.37
C THR A 47 -2.08 -6.45 -5.36
N ILE A 48 -3.18 -5.72 -5.35
CA ILE A 48 -3.40 -4.63 -4.40
C ILE A 48 -4.34 -5.15 -3.32
N VAL A 49 -3.87 -5.12 -2.08
CA VAL A 49 -4.62 -5.65 -0.95
C VAL A 49 -4.98 -4.50 -0.04
N GLY A 50 -6.20 -4.48 0.40
CA GLY A 50 -6.71 -3.43 1.26
C GLY A 50 -7.68 -2.55 0.50
N PRO A 51 -8.01 -1.40 1.06
CA PRO A 51 -7.37 -0.78 2.23
C PRO A 51 -7.79 -1.44 3.53
N ALA A 52 -6.97 -1.30 4.53
CA ALA A 52 -7.27 -1.81 5.86
C ALA A 52 -6.69 -0.86 6.90
N PRO A 53 -7.32 -0.75 8.08
CA PRO A 53 -6.76 0.11 9.12
C PRO A 53 -5.41 -0.44 9.57
N ALA A 54 -4.50 0.45 9.92
CA ALA A 54 -3.21 0.04 10.44
C ALA A 54 -3.39 -0.63 11.79
N TYR A 55 -2.39 -1.41 12.23
CA TYR A 55 -2.47 -2.13 13.50
C TYR A 55 -2.81 -1.19 14.64
N ILE A 56 -2.19 -0.02 14.68
CA ILE A 56 -2.63 1.04 15.56
C ILE A 56 -3.26 2.07 14.63
N ALA A 57 -4.59 2.01 14.51
CA ALA A 57 -5.27 2.81 13.51
C ALA A 57 -5.18 4.30 13.80
N ARG A 58 -5.15 4.68 15.08
CA ARG A 58 -5.04 6.10 15.41
C ARG A 58 -3.77 6.33 16.20
N ARG A 59 -2.95 7.28 15.75
CA ARG A 59 -1.72 7.59 16.43
C ARG A 59 -1.41 9.07 16.23
N ALA A 60 -1.09 9.77 17.30
CA ALA A 60 -0.76 11.19 17.24
C ALA A 60 -1.84 12.00 16.55
N ASP A 61 -3.09 11.71 16.92
CA ASP A 61 -4.27 12.38 16.37
C ASP A 61 -4.46 12.17 14.88
N ARG A 62 -3.86 11.12 14.32
CA ARG A 62 -4.09 10.78 12.93
C ARG A 62 -4.61 9.37 12.82
N TRP A 63 -5.53 9.17 11.88
CA TRP A 63 -6.06 7.86 11.58
C TRP A 63 -5.26 7.30 10.42
N ARG A 64 -4.76 6.08 10.58
CA ARG A 64 -3.85 5.49 9.60
C ARG A 64 -4.48 4.29 8.92
N TRP A 65 -4.31 4.23 7.62
CA TRP A 65 -4.80 3.13 6.81
C TRP A 65 -3.68 2.64 5.90
N ASN A 66 -3.68 1.36 5.62
CA ASN A 66 -2.65 0.74 4.81
C ASN A 66 -3.21 0.18 3.53
N VAL A 67 -2.41 0.24 2.47
CA VAL A 67 -2.68 -0.46 1.23
C VAL A 67 -1.39 -1.23 0.92
N VAL A 68 -1.50 -2.52 0.63
CA VAL A 68 -0.34 -3.35 0.40
C VAL A 68 -0.32 -3.80 -1.06
N LEU A 69 0.84 -3.67 -1.69
CA LEU A 69 1.05 -4.13 -3.05
C LEU A 69 1.97 -5.33 -3.00
N ARG A 70 1.64 -6.37 -3.74
CA ARG A 70 2.39 -7.60 -3.73
C ARG A 70 2.56 -8.09 -5.14
N GLY A 71 3.76 -8.44 -5.54
CA GLY A 71 3.99 -8.93 -6.89
C GLY A 71 5.41 -8.82 -7.33
N ASP A 72 5.61 -8.84 -8.64
CA ASP A 72 6.95 -8.84 -9.20
C ASP A 72 7.65 -7.51 -9.06
N ASP A 73 6.98 -6.43 -9.32
CA ASP A 73 7.60 -5.11 -9.24
C ASP A 73 6.55 -4.08 -8.83
N PRO A 74 6.10 -4.14 -7.58
CA PRO A 74 5.05 -3.22 -7.14
C PRO A 74 5.50 -1.77 -7.11
N VAL A 75 6.80 -1.52 -6.94
CA VAL A 75 7.29 -0.15 -6.89
C VAL A 75 7.06 0.57 -8.21
N ALA A 76 7.11 -0.16 -9.32
CA ALA A 76 6.90 0.45 -10.61
C ALA A 76 5.52 1.08 -10.77
N LEU A 77 4.54 0.59 -10.03
CA LEU A 77 3.21 1.18 -10.10
C LEU A 77 3.14 2.55 -9.46
N LEU A 78 4.13 2.90 -8.65
CA LEU A 78 4.08 4.16 -7.95
C LEU A 78 4.64 5.32 -8.78
N ASP A 79 5.22 5.03 -9.93
CA ASP A 79 5.71 6.05 -10.87
C ASP A 79 6.62 7.08 -10.21
N GLY A 80 7.56 6.58 -9.42
CA GLY A 80 8.51 7.48 -8.80
C GLY A 80 8.20 7.85 -7.38
N GLY A 81 7.14 7.34 -6.84
CA GLY A 81 6.81 7.55 -5.45
C GLY A 81 5.48 8.21 -5.22
N LEU A 82 5.22 8.54 -4.01
CA LEU A 82 3.97 9.15 -3.61
C LEU A 82 4.25 10.40 -2.82
N ASP A 83 3.33 11.35 -2.93
CA ASP A 83 3.43 12.59 -2.17
C ASP A 83 2.80 12.41 -0.79
N ALA A 84 3.11 13.30 0.11
CA ALA A 84 2.42 13.35 1.39
C ALA A 84 0.93 13.49 1.13
N PRO A 85 0.10 12.92 1.97
CA PRO A 85 0.40 12.34 3.28
C PRO A 85 0.71 10.85 3.25
N TRP A 86 1.06 10.31 2.11
CA TRP A 86 1.36 8.90 1.99
C TRP A 86 2.83 8.61 2.30
N SER A 87 3.08 7.48 2.91
CA SER A 87 4.44 6.99 3.10
C SER A 87 4.56 5.61 2.49
N VAL A 88 5.75 5.27 2.04
CA VAL A 88 6.01 4.02 1.33
C VAL A 88 7.06 3.23 2.09
N ASP A 89 6.77 1.96 2.34
CA ASP A 89 7.68 1.06 3.02
C ASP A 89 7.88 -0.16 2.12
N VAL A 90 9.06 -0.30 1.57
CA VAL A 90 9.36 -1.37 0.64
C VAL A 90 9.87 -2.57 1.41
N ASP A 91 9.30 -3.73 1.16
CA ASP A 91 9.63 -4.99 1.83
C ASP A 91 9.60 -4.83 3.35
N PRO A 92 8.46 -4.40 3.93
CA PRO A 92 8.40 -4.14 5.36
C PRO A 92 8.55 -5.42 6.17
N GLU A 93 9.14 -5.28 7.36
CA GLU A 93 9.26 -6.41 8.24
C GLU A 93 7.92 -6.82 8.81
N SER A 94 6.99 -5.89 8.91
CA SER A 94 5.66 -6.17 9.44
C SER A 94 4.63 -5.48 8.58
N LEU A 95 3.56 -6.20 8.27
CA LEU A 95 2.45 -5.61 7.52
C LEU A 95 1.42 -4.97 8.45
N LEU A 96 1.61 -5.10 9.73
CA LEU A 96 0.71 -4.51 10.72
C LEU A 96 1.09 -3.05 11.09
#